data_41c2e618e11262d68b6f5b97cf4572b0
#
_entry.id   41c2e618e11262d68b6f5b97cf4572b0
#
_cell.length_a   1.000
_cell.length_b   1.000
_cell.length_c   1.000
_cell.angle_alpha   90.00
_cell.angle_beta   90.00
_cell.angle_gamma   90.00
#
_symmetry.space_group_name_H-M   'P 1'
#
loop_
_entity.id
_entity.type
_entity.pdbx_description
1 polymer ?
#
loop_
_entity_poly.entity_id
_entity_poly.type
_entity_poly.pdbx_seq_one_letter_code
_entity_poly.pdbx_strand_id
1 'polypeptide(L)'
;MGRALIVSAGASSNEYISARLAELGYPRPLIVPSGAEARRRMLESDFELIVVNAPLPDEFGHELCADAVEKTDAGVVLLAKAAAAEQLLGTMSDAGVLLLSKPFSNTLFLQAIHIAAASNHRLLRLRQE
;
A
#
# COMPACT_ATOMS: atom_id res chain seq x y z
N MET A 1 -17.94 -0.12 -2.15
CA MET A 1 -16.79 -0.62 -1.43
C MET A 1 -15.58 -0.68 -2.34
N GLY A 2 -14.45 -0.15 -1.89
CA GLY A 2 -13.25 -0.05 -2.70
C GLY A 2 -12.50 -1.36 -2.87
N ARG A 3 -11.56 -1.39 -3.80
CA ARG A 3 -10.69 -2.52 -4.06
C ARG A 3 -9.31 -2.24 -3.48
N ALA A 4 -8.60 -3.30 -3.11
CA ALA A 4 -7.22 -3.20 -2.65
C ALA A 4 -6.26 -3.84 -3.65
N LEU A 5 -5.09 -3.25 -3.80
CA LEU A 5 -4.01 -3.77 -4.63
C LEU A 5 -2.85 -4.14 -3.70
N ILE A 6 -2.36 -5.36 -3.83
CA ILE A 6 -1.16 -5.82 -3.11
C ILE A 6 -0.05 -5.99 -4.14
N VAL A 7 1.07 -5.30 -3.92
CA VAL A 7 2.25 -5.42 -4.79
C VAL A 7 3.31 -6.17 -4.00
N SER A 8 3.46 -7.45 -4.29
CA SER A 8 4.33 -8.33 -3.52
C SER A 8 4.63 -9.60 -4.30
N ALA A 9 5.88 -10.04 -4.28
CA ALA A 9 6.33 -11.23 -5.00
C ALA A 9 6.39 -12.50 -4.13
N GLY A 10 6.40 -12.37 -2.80
CA GLY A 10 6.56 -13.51 -1.91
C GLY A 10 5.24 -14.20 -1.58
N ALA A 11 5.16 -15.52 -1.79
CA ALA A 11 3.94 -16.28 -1.55
C ALA A 11 3.43 -16.18 -0.10
N SER A 12 4.32 -16.36 0.87
CA SER A 12 3.94 -16.27 2.29
C SER A 12 3.47 -14.89 2.68
N SER A 13 4.17 -13.87 2.21
CA SER A 13 3.79 -12.48 2.46
C SER A 13 2.43 -12.18 1.84
N ASN A 14 2.20 -12.66 0.63
CA ASN A 14 0.94 -12.45 -0.08
C ASN A 14 -0.23 -13.07 0.68
N GLU A 15 -0.06 -14.27 1.21
CA GLU A 15 -1.09 -14.93 2.02
C GLU A 15 -1.40 -14.12 3.28
N TYR A 16 -0.36 -13.69 3.97
CA TYR A 16 -0.51 -12.93 5.21
C TYR A 16 -1.25 -11.62 4.95
N ILE A 17 -0.78 -10.84 3.98
CA ILE A 17 -1.36 -9.53 3.67
C ILE A 17 -2.81 -9.69 3.21
N SER A 18 -3.06 -10.65 2.32
CA SER A 18 -4.39 -10.90 1.79
C SER A 18 -5.38 -11.28 2.91
N ALA A 19 -4.96 -12.15 3.83
CA ALA A 19 -5.80 -12.57 4.94
C ALA A 19 -6.12 -11.39 5.87
N ARG A 20 -5.14 -10.54 6.14
CA ARG A 20 -5.37 -9.37 7.00
C ARG A 20 -6.29 -8.35 6.32
N LEU A 21 -6.13 -8.14 5.03
CA LEU A 21 -7.01 -7.22 4.30
C LEU A 21 -8.45 -7.73 4.25
N ALA A 22 -8.63 -9.05 4.16
CA ALA A 22 -9.96 -9.64 4.20
C ALA A 22 -10.68 -9.30 5.52
N GLU A 23 -9.95 -9.31 6.63
CA GLU A 23 -10.53 -8.93 7.93
C GLU A 23 -11.00 -7.48 7.97
N LEU A 24 -10.43 -6.64 7.14
CA LEU A 24 -10.74 -5.21 7.12
C LEU A 24 -11.71 -4.81 6.01
N GLY A 25 -12.32 -5.76 5.34
CA GLY A 25 -13.33 -5.47 4.34
C GLY A 25 -12.84 -5.52 2.89
N TYR A 26 -11.65 -6.07 2.65
CA TYR A 26 -11.10 -6.26 1.30
C TYR A 26 -10.92 -7.76 1.04
N PRO A 27 -12.03 -8.49 0.79
CA PRO A 27 -11.98 -9.97 0.72
C PRO A 27 -11.27 -10.51 -0.53
N ARG A 28 -11.15 -9.71 -1.58
CA ARG A 28 -10.54 -10.15 -2.84
C ARG A 28 -9.56 -9.11 -3.36
N PRO A 29 -8.44 -8.89 -2.66
CA PRO A 29 -7.44 -7.95 -3.15
C PRO A 29 -6.80 -8.49 -4.42
N LEU A 30 -6.43 -7.59 -5.32
CA LEU A 30 -5.66 -7.97 -6.50
C LEU A 30 -4.20 -8.04 -6.10
N ILE A 31 -3.50 -9.11 -6.45
CA ILE A 31 -2.09 -9.29 -6.11
C ILE A 31 -1.27 -9.28 -7.40
N VAL A 32 -0.28 -8.41 -7.46
CA VAL A 32 0.65 -8.33 -8.59
C VAL A 32 2.09 -8.40 -8.07
N PRO A 33 3.03 -9.00 -8.84
CA PRO A 33 4.36 -9.29 -8.32
C PRO A 33 5.42 -8.20 -8.52
N SER A 34 5.12 -7.14 -9.27
CA SER A 34 6.14 -6.16 -9.64
C SER A 34 5.59 -4.75 -9.74
N GLY A 35 6.49 -3.78 -9.76
CA GLY A 35 6.14 -2.39 -9.94
C GLY A 35 5.54 -2.10 -11.30
N ALA A 36 6.07 -2.75 -12.35
CA ALA A 36 5.55 -2.59 -13.71
C ALA A 36 4.09 -3.05 -13.81
N GLU A 37 3.79 -4.23 -13.23
CA GLU A 37 2.42 -4.73 -13.20
C GLU A 37 1.50 -3.80 -12.40
N ALA A 38 1.99 -3.30 -11.27
CA ALA A 38 1.20 -2.40 -10.42
C ALA A 38 0.83 -1.12 -11.18
N ARG A 39 1.80 -0.52 -11.86
CA ARG A 39 1.55 0.71 -12.62
C ARG A 39 0.53 0.49 -13.72
N ARG A 40 0.60 -0.65 -14.39
CA ARG A 40 -0.37 -0.99 -15.41
C ARG A 40 -1.77 -1.12 -14.83
N ARG A 41 -1.89 -1.80 -13.69
CA ARG A 41 -3.19 -2.00 -13.03
C ARG A 41 -3.78 -0.68 -12.52
N MET A 42 -2.94 0.22 -12.04
CA MET A 42 -3.39 1.53 -11.59
C MET A 42 -3.96 2.38 -12.73
N LEU A 43 -3.52 2.15 -13.95
CA LEU A 43 -4.07 2.84 -15.12
C LEU A 43 -5.42 2.25 -15.55
N GLU A 44 -5.64 0.97 -15.28
CA GLU A 44 -6.85 0.26 -15.71
C GLU A 44 -7.99 0.31 -14.69
N SER A 45 -7.68 0.44 -13.41
CA SER A 45 -8.67 0.32 -12.33
C SER A 45 -8.38 1.29 -11.21
N ASP A 46 -9.41 1.63 -10.47
CA ASP A 46 -9.28 2.46 -9.27
C ASP A 46 -9.14 1.55 -8.05
N PHE A 47 -8.25 1.93 -7.16
CA PHE A 47 -8.04 1.22 -5.89
C PHE A 47 -8.24 2.18 -4.73
N GLU A 48 -8.83 1.70 -3.67
CA GLU A 48 -8.99 2.45 -2.42
C GLU A 48 -7.73 2.35 -1.57
N LEU A 49 -7.03 1.22 -1.69
CA LEU A 49 -5.86 0.91 -0.86
C LEU A 49 -4.81 0.20 -1.71
N ILE A 50 -3.55 0.61 -1.56
CA ILE A 50 -2.41 -0.03 -2.23
C ILE A 50 -1.37 -0.35 -1.17
N VAL A 51 -1.00 -1.63 -1.06
CA VAL A 51 0.02 -2.11 -0.12
C VAL A 51 1.20 -2.63 -0.92
N VAL A 52 2.37 -2.05 -0.71
CA VAL A 52 3.60 -2.44 -1.40
C VAL A 52 4.55 -3.11 -0.42
N ASN A 53 4.92 -4.34 -0.68
CA ASN A 53 5.86 -5.11 0.13
C ASN A 53 7.26 -5.06 -0.49
N ALA A 54 8.09 -4.16 -0.01
CA ALA A 54 9.44 -3.95 -0.53
C ALA A 54 10.40 -5.03 -0.01
N PRO A 55 11.43 -5.40 -0.78
CA PRO A 55 11.70 -4.94 -2.13
C PRO A 55 10.90 -5.72 -3.17
N LEU A 56 10.68 -5.10 -4.34
CA LEU A 56 10.06 -5.78 -5.47
C LEU A 56 11.15 -6.33 -6.41
N PRO A 57 10.81 -7.27 -7.31
CA PRO A 57 11.82 -7.81 -8.22
C PRO A 57 12.43 -6.80 -9.18
N ASP A 58 11.67 -5.79 -9.60
CA ASP A 58 12.09 -4.80 -10.59
C ASP A 58 12.43 -3.43 -10.02
N GLU A 59 12.08 -3.17 -8.77
CA GLU A 59 12.41 -1.91 -8.09
C GLU A 59 12.24 -2.09 -6.59
N PHE A 60 12.71 -1.16 -5.80
CA PHE A 60 12.52 -1.28 -4.35
C PHE A 60 11.04 -1.14 -3.96
N GLY A 61 10.36 -0.13 -4.49
CA GLY A 61 8.94 0.09 -4.26
C GLY A 61 8.57 1.47 -3.74
N HIS A 62 9.52 2.25 -3.23
CA HIS A 62 9.22 3.57 -2.68
C HIS A 62 8.79 4.57 -3.76
N GLU A 63 9.38 4.49 -4.94
CA GLU A 63 8.99 5.36 -6.04
C GLU A 63 7.60 5.02 -6.56
N LEU A 64 7.29 3.73 -6.59
CA LEU A 64 5.95 3.27 -6.93
C LEU A 64 4.91 3.86 -5.98
N CYS A 65 5.22 3.85 -4.68
CA CYS A 65 4.32 4.40 -3.66
C CYS A 65 4.08 5.89 -3.86
N ALA A 66 5.14 6.66 -4.12
CA ALA A 66 5.02 8.09 -4.38
C ALA A 66 4.19 8.36 -5.62
N ASP A 67 4.41 7.59 -6.69
CA ASP A 67 3.62 7.68 -7.91
C ASP A 67 2.14 7.38 -7.66
N ALA A 68 1.88 6.36 -6.84
CA ALA A 68 0.52 5.97 -6.52
C ALA A 68 -0.24 7.08 -5.79
N VAL A 69 0.41 7.74 -4.84
CA VAL A 69 -0.22 8.87 -4.14
C VAL A 69 -0.49 10.01 -5.08
N GLU A 70 0.45 10.32 -5.97
CA GLU A 70 0.32 11.42 -6.90
C GLU A 70 -0.75 11.18 -7.96
N LYS A 71 -0.83 9.96 -8.47
CA LYS A 71 -1.67 9.63 -9.63
C LYS A 71 -3.01 8.99 -9.30
N THR A 72 -3.21 8.57 -8.05
CA THR A 72 -4.46 7.92 -7.64
C THR A 72 -4.97 8.53 -6.34
N ASP A 73 -6.20 8.14 -5.98
CA ASP A 73 -6.80 8.55 -4.72
C ASP A 73 -6.66 7.47 -3.63
N ALA A 74 -5.87 6.44 -3.90
CA ALA A 74 -5.69 5.33 -2.96
C ALA A 74 -4.91 5.76 -1.72
N GLY A 75 -5.22 5.14 -0.58
CA GLY A 75 -4.32 5.14 0.57
C GLY A 75 -3.17 4.20 0.25
N VAL A 76 -1.94 4.61 0.52
CA VAL A 76 -0.75 3.84 0.14
C VAL A 76 0.09 3.49 1.36
N VAL A 77 0.41 2.20 1.51
CA VAL A 77 1.23 1.68 2.59
C VAL A 77 2.46 0.99 2.01
N LEU A 78 3.64 1.34 2.51
CA LEU A 78 4.90 0.69 2.13
C LEU A 78 5.40 -0.14 3.32
N LEU A 79 5.66 -1.43 3.08
CA LEU A 79 6.26 -2.32 4.06
C LEU A 79 7.72 -2.49 3.70
N ALA A 80 8.65 -2.16 4.61
CA ALA A 80 10.08 -2.24 4.34
C ALA A 80 10.85 -2.67 5.58
N LYS A 81 12.02 -3.27 5.39
CA LYS A 81 12.89 -3.65 6.51
C LYS A 81 13.35 -2.41 7.26
N ALA A 82 13.63 -2.57 8.55
CA ALA A 82 13.95 -1.46 9.45
C ALA A 82 15.00 -0.49 8.91
N ALA A 83 16.11 -1.00 8.37
CA ALA A 83 17.18 -0.14 7.86
C ALA A 83 16.71 0.76 6.71
N ALA A 84 15.95 0.20 5.77
CA ALA A 84 15.41 0.96 4.65
C ALA A 84 14.31 1.91 5.12
N ALA A 85 13.46 1.46 6.03
CA ALA A 85 12.37 2.26 6.56
C ALA A 85 12.90 3.53 7.23
N GLU A 86 13.98 3.40 8.00
CA GLU A 86 14.60 4.53 8.67
C GLU A 86 15.06 5.59 7.67
N GLN A 87 15.67 5.18 6.57
CA GLN A 87 16.15 6.09 5.54
C GLN A 87 15.01 6.74 4.75
N LEU A 88 13.91 6.04 4.56
CA LEU A 88 12.81 6.49 3.72
C LEU A 88 11.71 7.25 4.47
N LEU A 89 11.74 7.24 5.80
CA LEU A 89 10.64 7.75 6.59
C LEU A 89 10.25 9.19 6.23
N GLY A 90 11.21 10.09 6.19
CA GLY A 90 10.93 11.49 5.87
C GLY A 90 10.35 11.67 4.48
N THR A 91 10.97 11.06 3.47
CA THR A 91 10.54 11.14 2.08
C THR A 91 9.13 10.57 1.90
N MET A 92 8.86 9.42 2.52
CA MET A 92 7.57 8.76 2.38
C MET A 92 6.47 9.52 3.12
N SER A 93 6.76 10.06 4.31
CA SER A 93 5.82 10.90 5.04
C SER A 93 5.44 12.13 4.22
N ASP A 94 6.43 12.81 3.66
CA ASP A 94 6.20 14.00 2.84
C ASP A 94 5.37 13.68 1.59
N ALA A 95 5.55 12.50 1.03
CA ALA A 95 4.80 12.05 -0.14
C ALA A 95 3.39 11.58 0.20
N GLY A 96 3.07 11.42 1.48
CA GLY A 96 1.74 10.93 1.89
C GLY A 96 1.64 9.42 1.91
N VAL A 97 2.76 8.72 1.99
CA VAL A 97 2.82 7.26 2.09
C VAL A 97 2.99 6.84 3.53
N LEU A 98 2.17 5.90 3.99
CA LEU A 98 2.32 5.33 5.32
C LEU A 98 3.37 4.22 5.28
N LEU A 99 4.45 4.40 6.05
CA LEU A 99 5.57 3.46 6.07
C LEU A 99 5.49 2.59 7.31
N LEU A 100 5.55 1.28 7.13
CA LEU A 100 5.55 0.32 8.23
C LEU A 100 6.82 -0.53 8.17
N SER A 101 7.57 -0.53 9.27
CA SER A 101 8.86 -1.24 9.35
C SER A 101 8.66 -2.71 9.68
N LYS A 102 9.36 -3.60 8.96
CA LYS A 102 9.36 -5.03 9.24
C LYS A 102 10.46 -5.38 10.24
N PRO A 103 10.25 -6.30 11.17
CA PRO A 103 9.00 -7.04 11.41
C PRO A 103 7.97 -6.16 12.15
N PHE A 104 6.70 -6.45 11.92
CA PHE A 104 5.61 -5.72 12.56
C PHE A 104 4.60 -6.70 13.15
N SER A 105 3.83 -6.23 14.14
CA SER A 105 2.77 -7.03 14.73
C SER A 105 1.49 -6.93 13.89
N ASN A 106 0.58 -7.88 14.07
CA ASN A 106 -0.74 -7.81 13.46
C ASN A 106 -1.44 -6.50 13.80
N THR A 107 -1.36 -6.09 15.04
CA THR A 107 -2.02 -4.86 15.50
C THR A 107 -1.50 -3.65 14.75
N LEU A 108 -0.19 -3.52 14.63
CA LEU A 108 0.40 -2.39 13.88
C LEU A 108 -0.01 -2.42 12.42
N PHE A 109 -0.02 -3.61 11.80
CA PHE A 109 -0.43 -3.73 10.42
C PHE A 109 -1.88 -3.30 10.23
N LEU A 110 -2.79 -3.81 11.06
CA LEU A 110 -4.21 -3.47 10.97
C LEU A 110 -4.44 -1.98 11.20
N GLN A 111 -3.74 -1.37 12.14
CA GLN A 111 -3.83 0.06 12.39
C GLN A 111 -3.34 0.87 11.19
N ALA A 112 -2.23 0.47 10.59
CA ALA A 112 -1.66 1.15 9.42
C ALA A 112 -2.64 1.14 8.24
N ILE A 113 -3.24 -0.03 7.98
CA ILE A 113 -4.21 -0.17 6.90
C ILE A 113 -5.44 0.69 7.17
N HIS A 114 -5.94 0.67 8.40
CA HIS A 114 -7.09 1.45 8.78
C HIS A 114 -6.85 2.95 8.59
N ILE A 115 -5.69 3.43 9.00
CA ILE A 115 -5.31 4.84 8.85
C ILE A 115 -5.21 5.22 7.37
N ALA A 116 -4.59 4.38 6.56
CA ALA A 116 -4.45 4.65 5.12
C ALA A 116 -5.81 4.72 4.43
N ALA A 117 -6.70 3.79 4.74
CA ALA A 117 -8.05 3.77 4.17
C ALA A 117 -8.88 4.98 4.62
N ALA A 118 -8.76 5.37 5.89
CA ALA A 118 -9.47 6.52 6.42
C ALA A 118 -9.01 7.82 5.76
N SER A 119 -7.71 7.96 5.51
CA SER A 119 -7.14 9.13 4.83
C SER A 119 -7.69 9.26 3.41
N ASN A 120 -7.82 8.15 2.70
CA ASN A 120 -8.41 8.12 1.37
C ASN A 120 -9.86 8.64 1.40
N HIS A 121 -10.68 8.14 2.32
CA HIS A 121 -12.07 8.57 2.46
C HIS A 121 -12.18 10.06 2.76
N ARG A 122 -11.30 10.56 3.61
CA ARG A 122 -11.29 11.98 3.96
C ARG A 122 -10.97 12.85 2.75
N LEU A 123 -10.00 12.47 1.95
CA LEU A 123 -9.63 13.20 0.74
C LEU A 123 -10.77 13.24 -0.27
N LEU A 124 -11.43 12.10 -0.47
CA LEU A 124 -12.56 12.03 -1.39
C LEU A 124 -13.70 12.95 -0.95
N ARG A 125 -14.00 13.01 0.35
CA ARG A 125 -15.04 13.90 0.86
C ARG A 125 -14.71 15.36 0.63
N LEU A 126 -13.46 15.75 0.86
CA LEU A 126 -13.02 17.12 0.62
C LEU A 126 -13.16 17.53 -0.84
N ARG A 127 -12.89 16.61 -1.75
CA ARG A 127 -13.01 16.89 -3.18
C ARG A 127 -14.45 17.04 -3.65
N GLN A 128 -15.39 16.43 -2.96
CA GLN A 128 -16.81 16.51 -3.32
C GLN A 128 -17.46 17.80 -2.84
N GLU A 129 -16.86 18.44 -1.88
CA GLU A 129 -17.32 19.72 -1.36
C GLU A 129 -16.76 20.90 -2.13
#